data_5f76465a7945d9ffeecbcb2663153b73
#
_entry.id   5f76465a7945d9ffeecbcb2663153b73
#
_cell.length_a   1.000
_cell.length_b   1.000
_cell.length_c   1.000
_cell.angle_alpha   90.00
_cell.angle_beta   90.00
_cell.angle_gamma   90.00
#
_symmetry.space_group_name_H-M   'P 1'
#
loop_
_entity.id
_entity.type
_entity.pdbx_description
1 polymer ?
#
loop_
_entity_poly.entity_id
_entity_poly.type
_entity_poly.pdbx_seq_one_letter_code
_entity_poly.pdbx_strand_id
1 'polypeptide(L)'
;MMKKLEKKQIAVLIFVFVLLLLVGGTYAYFSINASNDKTGAKVTGKANNLGNPTMQIKTSKLYLNLDANLMSQANAGKTYYANENENGLALETNPNYTLATAQLPEGDEALDCTYNYKVTATVTTPITDNSDSDVKVVVGDKTMTLKELTTAGTNGIIVSGEIKNLTKGNSVSIPLTSSVTNTVNTQDKLVGNSYTIKIEPYTNGDKKAFSCKLHADSTPLADYLIASGNLWQSNLEGDGYRYVGTGAVGTDTNPDNFICFGTTDKSECTVNQDKYMYRVLGVFSDANGNNHVKLIKYKQLTSYAWNSDRTTDVSWENSDMYKGLNGSYFLTNTAYDYLQDTTWSNKIENWTWNAVNTLTSSDSGPNYWNITTQEMYLHEMNRTGKSSTIGTWTNPVAKIGLMYASDYQMSLGSSALALTGSTSANQATLKTGWMHQSNNDTTKNTYEWTLSRAGAIGGSFRAWNVDGNGIVYNGYVDTPDGARPVFYLISDVKITAGGTGSLENPFIIES
;
A
#
# COMPACT_ATOMS: atom_id res chain seq x y z
N MET A 1 -19.58 -13.38 -47.57
CA MET A 1 -18.48 -12.66 -48.19
C MET A 1 -17.72 -11.88 -47.10
N MET A 2 -16.74 -12.50 -46.44
CA MET A 2 -15.93 -11.82 -45.42
C MET A 2 -14.84 -10.98 -46.11
N LYS A 3 -14.91 -9.67 -45.91
CA LYS A 3 -13.82 -8.77 -46.35
C LYS A 3 -12.54 -9.12 -45.56
N LYS A 4 -11.45 -9.48 -46.25
CA LYS A 4 -10.12 -9.62 -45.66
C LYS A 4 -9.70 -8.26 -45.11
N LEU A 5 -9.49 -8.17 -43.81
CA LEU A 5 -8.93 -7.00 -43.16
C LEU A 5 -7.49 -6.75 -43.66
N GLU A 6 -7.21 -5.52 -44.04
CA GLU A 6 -5.86 -5.12 -44.47
C GLU A 6 -4.88 -5.18 -43.30
N LYS A 7 -3.61 -5.50 -43.59
CA LYS A 7 -2.54 -5.63 -42.57
C LYS A 7 -2.45 -4.44 -41.61
N LYS A 8 -2.79 -3.22 -42.05
CA LYS A 8 -2.84 -2.01 -41.23
C LYS A 8 -3.99 -2.04 -40.22
N GLN A 9 -5.14 -2.60 -40.61
CA GLN A 9 -6.31 -2.71 -39.71
C GLN A 9 -6.09 -3.78 -38.66
N ILE A 10 -5.36 -4.85 -39.00
CA ILE A 10 -4.96 -5.89 -38.04
C ILE A 10 -3.95 -5.33 -37.04
N ALA A 11 -2.99 -4.53 -37.49
CA ALA A 11 -2.02 -3.88 -36.62
C ALA A 11 -2.66 -2.89 -35.63
N VAL A 12 -3.65 -2.12 -36.09
CA VAL A 12 -4.43 -1.20 -35.22
C VAL A 12 -5.27 -1.98 -34.21
N LEU A 13 -5.90 -3.09 -34.62
CA LEU A 13 -6.66 -3.96 -33.72
C LEU A 13 -5.77 -4.60 -32.66
N ILE A 14 -4.57 -5.07 -33.04
CA ILE A 14 -3.60 -5.62 -32.08
C ILE A 14 -3.11 -4.53 -31.15
N PHE A 15 -2.83 -3.32 -31.65
CA PHE A 15 -2.39 -2.19 -30.83
C PHE A 15 -3.46 -1.76 -29.83
N VAL A 16 -4.73 -1.68 -30.25
CA VAL A 16 -5.87 -1.39 -29.36
C VAL A 16 -6.08 -2.50 -28.33
N PHE A 17 -5.90 -3.77 -28.74
CA PHE A 17 -6.01 -4.91 -27.82
C PHE A 17 -4.87 -4.94 -26.79
N VAL A 18 -3.64 -4.62 -27.21
CA VAL A 18 -2.48 -4.46 -26.30
C VAL A 18 -2.65 -3.26 -25.39
N LEU A 19 -3.21 -2.15 -25.89
CA LEU A 19 -3.51 -0.96 -25.07
C LEU A 19 -4.61 -1.25 -24.03
N LEU A 20 -5.63 -2.02 -24.42
CA LEU A 20 -6.68 -2.49 -23.50
C LEU A 20 -6.13 -3.48 -22.45
N LEU A 21 -5.14 -4.31 -22.81
CA LEU A 21 -4.45 -5.18 -21.85
C LEU A 21 -3.51 -4.40 -20.92
N LEU A 22 -2.84 -3.36 -21.42
CA LEU A 22 -1.97 -2.50 -20.62
C LEU A 22 -2.74 -1.56 -19.68
N VAL A 23 -3.91 -1.08 -20.10
CA VAL A 23 -4.81 -0.27 -19.24
C VAL A 23 -5.62 -1.16 -18.29
N GLY A 24 -5.89 -2.42 -18.65
CA GLY A 24 -6.59 -3.40 -17.82
C GLY A 24 -5.76 -4.02 -16.70
N GLY A 25 -4.42 -3.84 -16.73
CA GLY A 25 -3.49 -4.49 -15.78
C GLY A 25 -3.40 -3.83 -14.39
N THR A 26 -3.98 -2.65 -14.19
CA THR A 26 -3.85 -1.90 -12.92
C THR A 26 -5.13 -1.74 -12.12
N TYR A 27 -6.25 -2.31 -12.57
CA TYR A 27 -7.51 -2.26 -11.83
C TYR A 27 -8.01 -3.67 -11.53
N ALA A 28 -8.13 -4.00 -10.24
CA ALA A 28 -8.90 -5.16 -9.81
C ALA A 28 -10.36 -4.95 -10.23
N TYR A 29 -10.81 -5.62 -11.27
CA TYR A 29 -12.20 -5.60 -11.73
C TYR A 29 -13.03 -6.48 -10.78
N PHE A 30 -13.93 -5.86 -10.03
CA PHE A 30 -14.97 -6.57 -9.32
C PHE A 30 -16.19 -6.69 -10.23
N SER A 31 -16.52 -7.90 -10.66
CA SER A 31 -17.82 -8.18 -11.25
C SER A 31 -18.77 -8.62 -10.13
N ILE A 32 -19.81 -7.86 -9.88
CA ILE A 32 -20.90 -8.24 -9.00
C ILE A 32 -21.93 -8.92 -9.87
N ASN A 33 -21.98 -10.24 -9.84
CA ASN A 33 -23.10 -10.99 -10.38
C ASN A 33 -24.13 -11.18 -9.27
N ALA A 34 -25.10 -10.28 -9.24
CA ALA A 34 -26.30 -10.46 -8.44
C ALA A 34 -27.21 -11.46 -9.17
N SER A 35 -27.14 -12.74 -8.82
CA SER A 35 -28.16 -13.70 -9.21
C SER A 35 -29.33 -13.58 -8.23
N ASN A 36 -30.55 -13.50 -8.76
CA ASN A 36 -31.80 -13.41 -8.00
C ASN A 36 -32.19 -14.71 -7.27
N ASP A 37 -31.30 -15.68 -7.19
CA ASP A 37 -31.55 -16.92 -6.48
C ASP A 37 -31.25 -16.78 -4.98
N LYS A 38 -32.07 -17.45 -4.18
CA LYS A 38 -31.99 -17.53 -2.70
C LYS A 38 -30.66 -18.02 -2.11
N THR A 39 -29.63 -18.17 -2.93
CA THR A 39 -28.30 -18.74 -2.61
C THR A 39 -27.18 -17.70 -2.52
N GLY A 40 -27.48 -16.45 -2.26
CA GLY A 40 -26.47 -15.42 -1.96
C GLY A 40 -25.70 -14.89 -3.20
N ALA A 41 -25.39 -13.61 -3.18
CA ALA A 41 -24.52 -12.99 -4.18
C ALA A 41 -23.06 -13.38 -3.91
N LYS A 42 -22.35 -13.84 -4.95
CA LYS A 42 -20.93 -14.14 -4.88
C LYS A 42 -20.16 -12.94 -5.40
N VAL A 43 -19.37 -12.29 -4.54
CA VAL A 43 -18.48 -11.20 -4.95
C VAL A 43 -17.08 -11.79 -5.16
N THR A 44 -16.58 -11.70 -6.38
CA THR A 44 -15.23 -12.19 -6.70
C THR A 44 -14.34 -10.99 -6.98
N GLY A 45 -13.28 -10.82 -6.19
CA GLY A 45 -12.25 -9.79 -6.41
C GLY A 45 -10.96 -10.45 -6.87
N LYS A 46 -10.30 -9.87 -7.88
CA LYS A 46 -8.91 -10.20 -8.20
C LYS A 46 -8.01 -9.17 -7.55
N ALA A 47 -7.21 -9.57 -6.58
CA ALA A 47 -6.03 -8.86 -6.20
C ALA A 47 -4.84 -9.53 -6.89
N ASN A 48 -3.97 -8.76 -7.55
CA ASN A 48 -2.74 -9.31 -8.13
C ASN A 48 -1.95 -10.01 -7.03
N ASN A 49 -1.62 -11.27 -7.23
CA ASN A 49 -0.87 -12.18 -6.35
C ASN A 49 -1.57 -12.70 -5.07
N LEU A 50 -2.77 -12.26 -4.72
CA LEU A 50 -3.49 -12.73 -3.52
C LEU A 50 -4.44 -13.92 -3.79
N GLY A 51 -4.40 -14.52 -4.95
CA GLY A 51 -5.44 -15.44 -5.38
C GLY A 51 -6.73 -14.68 -5.74
N ASN A 52 -7.85 -15.37 -5.82
CA ASN A 52 -9.16 -14.76 -6.04
C ASN A 52 -9.99 -14.91 -4.75
N PRO A 53 -9.85 -13.99 -3.76
CA PRO A 53 -10.68 -14.08 -2.58
C PRO A 53 -12.14 -13.98 -2.99
N THR A 54 -12.92 -14.96 -2.59
CA THR A 54 -14.35 -14.98 -2.84
C THR A 54 -15.06 -14.74 -1.53
N MET A 55 -15.84 -13.67 -1.46
CA MET A 55 -16.73 -13.42 -0.33
C MET A 55 -18.13 -13.93 -0.67
N GLN A 56 -18.72 -14.72 0.21
CA GLN A 56 -20.12 -15.08 0.11
C GLN A 56 -20.94 -14.07 0.92
N ILE A 57 -21.85 -13.38 0.25
CA ILE A 57 -22.83 -12.51 0.90
C ILE A 57 -24.18 -13.17 0.70
N LYS A 58 -24.77 -13.61 1.78
CA LYS A 58 -26.17 -14.03 1.79
C LYS A 58 -27.01 -12.80 2.18
N THR A 59 -27.84 -12.33 1.28
CA THR A 59 -28.73 -11.18 1.51
C THR A 59 -30.16 -11.65 1.60
N SER A 60 -30.91 -11.10 2.54
CA SER A 60 -32.35 -11.21 2.63
C SER A 60 -32.99 -9.87 2.25
N LYS A 61 -34.23 -9.92 1.78
CA LYS A 61 -35.08 -8.74 1.61
C LYS A 61 -36.11 -8.76 2.73
N LEU A 62 -36.43 -7.58 3.23
CA LEU A 62 -37.54 -7.41 4.16
C LEU A 62 -38.66 -6.65 3.46
N TYR A 63 -39.89 -7.08 3.71
CA TYR A 63 -41.10 -6.52 3.14
C TYR A 63 -41.96 -5.94 4.25
N LEU A 64 -42.32 -4.67 4.13
CA LEU A 64 -43.21 -3.98 5.03
C LEU A 64 -44.51 -3.69 4.26
N ASN A 65 -45.45 -4.61 4.38
CA ASN A 65 -46.77 -4.49 3.72
C ASN A 65 -47.75 -3.82 4.64
N LEU A 66 -48.29 -2.67 4.19
CA LEU A 66 -49.25 -1.87 4.92
C LEU A 66 -50.69 -2.32 4.54
N ASP A 67 -51.31 -3.10 5.39
CA ASP A 67 -52.68 -3.56 5.19
C ASP A 67 -53.72 -2.69 5.94
N ALA A 68 -54.97 -2.93 5.69
CA ALA A 68 -56.08 -2.16 6.30
C ALA A 68 -56.16 -2.40 7.84
N ASN A 69 -55.76 -3.58 8.33
CA ASN A 69 -55.76 -3.89 9.75
C ASN A 69 -54.67 -3.07 10.48
N LEU A 70 -53.43 -3.09 9.95
CA LEU A 70 -52.30 -2.34 10.47
C LEU A 70 -52.63 -0.83 10.52
N MET A 71 -53.21 -0.31 9.45
CA MET A 71 -53.51 1.11 9.31
C MET A 71 -54.85 1.53 9.97
N SER A 72 -55.53 0.64 10.66
CA SER A 72 -56.80 0.92 11.34
C SER A 72 -56.60 1.70 12.61
N GLN A 73 -57.63 2.42 13.04
CA GLN A 73 -57.71 3.11 14.34
C GLN A 73 -57.51 2.14 15.52
N ALA A 74 -58.00 0.91 15.41
CA ALA A 74 -57.90 -0.10 16.47
C ALA A 74 -56.43 -0.47 16.79
N ASN A 75 -55.52 -0.20 15.84
CA ASN A 75 -54.08 -0.51 15.95
C ASN A 75 -53.23 0.76 16.10
N ALA A 76 -53.83 1.91 16.35
CA ALA A 76 -53.11 3.13 16.67
C ALA A 76 -52.15 2.93 17.87
N GLY A 77 -50.91 3.33 17.75
CA GLY A 77 -49.85 3.17 18.76
C GLY A 77 -49.16 1.80 18.79
N LYS A 78 -49.64 0.84 18.01
CA LYS A 78 -48.95 -0.47 17.87
C LYS A 78 -47.82 -0.39 16.88
N THR A 79 -46.76 -1.15 17.14
CA THR A 79 -45.60 -1.31 16.25
C THR A 79 -45.66 -2.68 15.60
N TYR A 80 -45.46 -2.67 14.29
CA TYR A 80 -45.38 -3.88 13.48
C TYR A 80 -44.03 -3.97 12.74
N TYR A 81 -43.56 -5.18 12.52
CA TYR A 81 -42.23 -5.45 11.98
C TYR A 81 -42.32 -6.02 10.56
N ALA A 82 -41.33 -5.69 9.76
CA ALA A 82 -41.21 -6.21 8.40
C ALA A 82 -41.03 -7.73 8.39
N ASN A 83 -41.46 -8.38 7.32
CA ASN A 83 -41.44 -9.82 7.10
C ASN A 83 -40.46 -10.19 5.97
N GLU A 84 -39.83 -11.36 6.02
CA GLU A 84 -39.03 -11.89 4.91
C GLU A 84 -39.90 -12.45 3.75
N ASN A 85 -41.19 -12.72 4.03
CA ASN A 85 -42.12 -13.16 3.00
C ASN A 85 -42.69 -11.97 2.24
N GLU A 86 -42.51 -11.94 0.91
CA GLU A 86 -42.97 -10.83 0.03
C GLU A 86 -44.47 -10.57 0.15
N ASN A 87 -45.25 -11.61 0.32
CA ASN A 87 -46.69 -11.49 0.47
C ASN A 87 -47.17 -11.62 1.93
N GLY A 88 -46.24 -11.62 2.86
CA GLY A 88 -46.52 -11.74 4.29
C GLY A 88 -46.97 -10.43 4.88
N LEU A 89 -47.90 -10.52 5.84
CA LEU A 89 -48.30 -9.35 6.64
C LEU A 89 -47.17 -8.93 7.56
N ALA A 90 -47.19 -7.67 8.00
CA ALA A 90 -46.27 -7.20 9.04
C ALA A 90 -46.50 -7.95 10.36
N LEU A 91 -45.44 -8.19 11.10
CA LEU A 91 -45.42 -9.05 12.28
C LEU A 91 -45.62 -8.22 13.55
N GLU A 92 -46.35 -8.75 14.54
CA GLU A 92 -46.54 -8.07 15.81
C GLU A 92 -45.33 -8.19 16.73
N THR A 93 -44.43 -9.11 16.46
CA THR A 93 -43.22 -9.33 17.26
C THR A 93 -41.97 -9.15 16.39
N ASN A 94 -40.92 -8.57 16.95
CA ASN A 94 -39.67 -8.39 16.25
C ASN A 94 -39.02 -9.76 15.94
N PRO A 95 -38.83 -10.13 14.65
CA PRO A 95 -38.28 -11.42 14.27
C PRO A 95 -36.75 -11.45 14.34
N ASN A 96 -36.07 -10.33 14.60
CA ASN A 96 -34.61 -10.20 14.62
C ASN A 96 -33.94 -10.75 13.36
N TYR A 97 -34.40 -10.35 12.20
CA TYR A 97 -33.84 -10.83 10.94
C TYR A 97 -32.39 -10.40 10.72
N THR A 98 -31.65 -11.28 10.10
CA THR A 98 -30.31 -10.99 9.58
C THR A 98 -30.41 -10.65 8.09
N LEU A 99 -30.14 -9.40 7.73
CA LEU A 99 -30.26 -8.94 6.35
C LEU A 99 -29.12 -9.44 5.47
N ALA A 100 -27.95 -9.54 6.00
CA ALA A 100 -26.81 -10.10 5.28
C ALA A 100 -25.85 -10.83 6.22
N THR A 101 -25.29 -11.88 5.72
CA THR A 101 -24.14 -12.56 6.32
C THR A 101 -23.00 -12.50 5.34
N ALA A 102 -21.87 -11.94 5.75
CA ALA A 102 -20.66 -11.90 4.95
C ALA A 102 -19.67 -12.92 5.51
N GLN A 103 -19.16 -13.77 4.64
CA GLN A 103 -18.20 -14.82 4.96
C GLN A 103 -17.17 -14.95 3.86
N LEU A 104 -15.89 -15.04 4.22
CA LEU A 104 -14.86 -15.49 3.31
C LEU A 104 -14.92 -17.00 3.23
N PRO A 105 -15.09 -17.60 2.03
CA PRO A 105 -14.99 -19.02 1.84
C PRO A 105 -13.55 -19.50 2.06
N GLU A 106 -13.34 -20.81 2.00
CA GLU A 106 -12.02 -21.42 2.04
C GLU A 106 -11.07 -20.71 1.09
N GLY A 107 -9.97 -20.20 1.61
CA GLY A 107 -9.00 -19.37 0.91
C GLY A 107 -7.82 -19.07 1.79
N ASP A 108 -7.11 -18.02 1.46
CA ASP A 108 -5.92 -17.58 2.18
C ASP A 108 -6.30 -17.06 3.58
N GLU A 109 -5.72 -17.68 4.62
CA GLU A 109 -5.93 -17.31 6.03
C GLU A 109 -5.35 -15.93 6.36
N ALA A 110 -4.44 -15.45 5.51
CA ALA A 110 -3.74 -14.20 5.68
C ALA A 110 -4.49 -12.96 5.17
N LEU A 111 -5.77 -13.05 4.85
CA LEU A 111 -6.53 -11.92 4.30
C LEU A 111 -7.44 -11.27 5.33
N ASP A 112 -7.33 -9.94 5.44
CA ASP A 112 -8.31 -9.05 6.06
C ASP A 112 -9.16 -8.40 4.97
N CYS A 113 -10.45 -8.67 4.97
CA CYS A 113 -11.36 -8.12 3.99
C CYS A 113 -12.36 -7.13 4.61
N THR A 114 -12.74 -6.14 3.81
CA THR A 114 -13.73 -5.13 4.16
C THR A 114 -14.86 -5.16 3.15
N TYR A 115 -16.10 -5.12 3.63
CA TYR A 115 -17.30 -5.02 2.82
C TYR A 115 -18.05 -3.73 3.15
N ASN A 116 -18.21 -2.87 2.14
CA ASN A 116 -19.02 -1.67 2.24
C ASN A 116 -20.42 -1.94 1.66
N TYR A 117 -21.44 -1.58 2.41
CA TYR A 117 -22.84 -1.81 2.04
C TYR A 117 -23.68 -0.55 2.22
N LYS A 118 -24.82 -0.55 1.52
CA LYS A 118 -25.91 0.39 1.74
C LYS A 118 -27.22 -0.37 1.92
N VAL A 119 -28.12 0.22 2.68
CA VAL A 119 -29.50 -0.21 2.79
C VAL A 119 -30.36 0.73 1.98
N THR A 120 -31.18 0.17 1.09
CA THR A 120 -32.11 0.89 0.24
C THR A 120 -33.54 0.37 0.46
N ALA A 121 -34.52 1.17 0.12
CA ALA A 121 -35.91 0.72 0.06
C ALA A 121 -36.52 1.09 -1.29
N THR A 122 -37.40 0.22 -1.77
CA THR A 122 -38.29 0.52 -2.91
C THR A 122 -39.73 0.43 -2.47
N VAL A 123 -40.59 1.24 -3.03
CA VAL A 123 -42.02 1.27 -2.73
C VAL A 123 -42.84 0.98 -3.99
N THR A 124 -43.93 0.24 -3.84
CA THR A 124 -44.82 -0.09 -4.96
C THR A 124 -45.58 1.13 -5.48
N THR A 125 -46.05 2.00 -4.59
CA THR A 125 -46.77 3.24 -4.94
C THR A 125 -46.13 4.41 -4.20
N PRO A 126 -45.54 5.40 -4.90
CA PRO A 126 -44.94 6.57 -4.26
C PRO A 126 -45.97 7.38 -3.51
N ILE A 127 -45.63 7.76 -2.27
CA ILE A 127 -46.45 8.67 -1.44
C ILE A 127 -46.08 10.10 -1.83
N THR A 128 -47.05 10.86 -2.27
CA THR A 128 -46.86 12.22 -2.82
C THR A 128 -47.34 13.33 -1.92
N ASP A 129 -48.17 13.02 -0.94
CA ASP A 129 -48.73 13.99 0.02
C ASP A 129 -48.17 13.83 1.42
N ASN A 130 -48.56 14.66 2.37
CA ASN A 130 -48.10 14.64 3.76
C ASN A 130 -48.98 13.76 4.69
N SER A 131 -49.88 12.94 4.14
CA SER A 131 -50.80 12.10 4.91
C SER A 131 -50.08 10.96 5.67
N ASP A 132 -48.79 10.80 5.42
CA ASP A 132 -47.91 9.81 6.02
C ASP A 132 -47.09 10.35 7.21
N SER A 133 -47.21 11.63 7.57
CA SER A 133 -46.35 12.27 8.57
C SER A 133 -46.43 11.63 9.96
N ASP A 134 -47.55 11.01 10.24
CA ASP A 134 -47.85 10.41 11.54
C ASP A 134 -47.49 8.92 11.62
N VAL A 135 -47.10 8.33 10.51
CA VAL A 135 -46.60 6.94 10.48
C VAL A 135 -45.08 6.96 10.51
N LYS A 136 -44.52 6.38 11.57
CA LYS A 136 -43.09 6.28 11.74
C LYS A 136 -42.58 4.92 11.31
N VAL A 137 -41.50 4.90 10.52
CA VAL A 137 -40.76 3.69 10.10
C VAL A 137 -39.36 3.74 10.64
N VAL A 138 -38.95 2.65 11.22
CA VAL A 138 -37.56 2.45 11.71
C VAL A 138 -36.85 1.50 10.76
N VAL A 139 -35.64 1.89 10.32
CA VAL A 139 -34.76 1.05 9.52
C VAL A 139 -33.36 1.12 10.16
N GLY A 140 -32.96 0.05 10.80
CA GLY A 140 -31.76 0.06 11.64
C GLY A 140 -31.95 1.00 12.84
N ASP A 141 -31.08 2.00 12.93
CA ASP A 141 -31.11 3.05 13.96
C ASP A 141 -31.83 4.34 13.50
N LYS A 142 -32.26 4.40 12.24
CA LYS A 142 -32.95 5.56 11.67
C LYS A 142 -34.46 5.46 11.79
N THR A 143 -35.05 6.51 12.33
CA THR A 143 -36.51 6.73 12.29
C THR A 143 -36.86 7.78 11.26
N MET A 144 -37.81 7.48 10.40
CA MET A 144 -38.28 8.36 9.31
C MET A 144 -39.79 8.21 9.10
N THR A 145 -40.37 9.14 8.38
CA THR A 145 -41.75 9.03 7.87
C THR A 145 -41.79 8.11 6.65
N LEU A 146 -42.96 7.61 6.27
CA LEU A 146 -43.14 6.84 5.04
C LEU A 146 -42.73 7.65 3.79
N LYS A 147 -42.95 8.96 3.78
CA LYS A 147 -42.53 9.83 2.71
C LYS A 147 -41.02 9.94 2.59
N GLU A 148 -40.33 10.12 3.72
CA GLU A 148 -38.86 10.12 3.76
C GLU A 148 -38.29 8.77 3.29
N LEU A 149 -38.90 7.67 3.71
CA LEU A 149 -38.54 6.34 3.24
C LEU A 149 -38.71 6.19 1.75
N THR A 150 -39.86 6.66 1.20
CA THR A 150 -40.12 6.63 -0.23
C THR A 150 -39.10 7.46 -1.00
N THR A 151 -38.82 8.68 -0.55
CA THR A 151 -37.85 9.58 -1.19
C THR A 151 -36.43 8.99 -1.12
N ALA A 152 -36.02 8.49 0.03
CA ALA A 152 -34.72 7.84 0.21
C ALA A 152 -34.63 6.57 -0.63
N GLY A 153 -35.69 5.75 -0.68
CA GLY A 153 -35.71 4.49 -1.42
C GLY A 153 -35.62 4.66 -2.94
N THR A 154 -36.16 5.77 -3.47
CA THR A 154 -36.18 6.02 -4.92
C THR A 154 -34.81 6.49 -5.44
N ASN A 155 -34.07 7.29 -4.68
CA ASN A 155 -32.84 7.93 -5.09
C ASN A 155 -31.73 7.91 -4.04
N GLY A 156 -31.93 7.28 -2.89
CA GLY A 156 -31.05 7.48 -1.77
C GLY A 156 -30.71 6.23 -0.97
N ILE A 157 -29.67 6.41 -0.18
CA ILE A 157 -29.17 5.46 0.78
C ILE A 157 -29.85 5.78 2.12
N ILE A 158 -30.56 4.81 2.68
CA ILE A 158 -31.17 4.96 4.01
C ILE A 158 -30.07 4.90 5.08
N VAL A 159 -29.28 3.82 5.03
CA VAL A 159 -28.16 3.57 5.91
C VAL A 159 -26.99 3.03 5.08
N SER A 160 -25.79 3.42 5.39
CA SER A 160 -24.59 2.79 4.86
C SER A 160 -23.70 2.31 6.01
N GLY A 161 -22.99 1.25 5.80
CA GLY A 161 -22.11 0.67 6.80
C GLY A 161 -20.92 -0.05 6.18
N GLU A 162 -20.02 -0.48 7.06
CA GLU A 162 -18.80 -1.17 6.70
C GLU A 162 -18.63 -2.37 7.64
N ILE A 163 -18.37 -3.54 7.06
CA ILE A 163 -17.90 -4.72 7.81
C ILE A 163 -16.40 -4.82 7.57
N LYS A 164 -15.63 -4.79 8.65
CA LYS A 164 -14.17 -4.87 8.64
C LYS A 164 -13.69 -6.20 9.18
N ASN A 165 -12.43 -6.50 8.90
CA ASN A 165 -11.71 -7.63 9.47
C ASN A 165 -12.42 -8.98 9.22
N LEU A 166 -12.96 -9.13 8.00
CA LEU A 166 -13.47 -10.40 7.55
C LEU A 166 -12.28 -11.32 7.26
N THR A 167 -12.07 -12.29 8.13
CA THR A 167 -11.01 -13.30 8.01
C THR A 167 -11.63 -14.66 7.67
N LYS A 168 -10.81 -15.59 7.19
CA LYS A 168 -11.24 -16.96 6.85
C LYS A 168 -12.00 -17.60 8.03
N GLY A 169 -13.11 -18.22 7.71
CA GLY A 169 -13.95 -18.92 8.69
C GLY A 169 -14.81 -18.02 9.56
N ASN A 170 -14.60 -16.70 9.52
CA ASN A 170 -15.44 -15.77 10.27
C ASN A 170 -16.65 -15.35 9.44
N SER A 171 -17.81 -15.39 10.07
CA SER A 171 -19.08 -14.91 9.52
C SER A 171 -19.54 -13.71 10.33
N VAL A 172 -19.81 -12.60 9.65
CA VAL A 172 -20.37 -11.41 10.27
C VAL A 172 -21.76 -11.20 9.73
N SER A 173 -22.72 -11.14 10.66
CA SER A 173 -24.12 -10.89 10.34
C SER A 173 -24.46 -9.43 10.53
N ILE A 174 -25.22 -8.88 9.58
CA ILE A 174 -25.77 -7.52 9.68
C ILE A 174 -27.22 -7.67 10.13
N PRO A 175 -27.54 -7.45 11.41
CA PRO A 175 -28.93 -7.39 11.86
C PRO A 175 -29.57 -6.13 11.30
N LEU A 176 -30.78 -6.26 10.78
CA LEU A 176 -31.59 -5.10 10.42
C LEU A 176 -33.03 -5.32 10.87
N THR A 177 -33.49 -4.42 11.70
CA THR A 177 -34.86 -4.34 12.08
C THR A 177 -35.56 -3.26 11.25
N SER A 178 -36.69 -3.56 10.69
CA SER A 178 -37.57 -2.54 10.13
C SER A 178 -38.96 -2.69 10.73
N SER A 179 -39.48 -1.59 11.23
CA SER A 179 -40.80 -1.55 11.86
C SER A 179 -41.56 -0.31 11.44
N VAL A 180 -42.87 -0.37 11.58
CA VAL A 180 -43.79 0.74 11.39
C VAL A 180 -44.67 0.90 12.63
N THR A 181 -44.85 2.13 13.08
CA THR A 181 -45.79 2.45 14.18
C THR A 181 -46.83 3.38 13.60
N ASN A 182 -48.09 2.95 13.60
CA ASN A 182 -49.25 3.80 13.32
C ASN A 182 -49.56 4.64 14.54
N THR A 183 -49.38 5.95 14.46
CA THR A 183 -49.54 6.88 15.60
C THR A 183 -50.91 7.58 15.64
N VAL A 184 -51.73 7.44 14.61
CA VAL A 184 -52.98 8.13 14.45
C VAL A 184 -54.08 7.24 13.91
N ASN A 185 -55.20 7.84 13.69
CA ASN A 185 -56.43 7.26 13.12
C ASN A 185 -56.17 6.58 11.76
N THR A 186 -57.20 5.93 11.27
CA THR A 186 -57.21 5.22 9.99
C THR A 186 -56.51 5.98 8.86
N GLN A 187 -55.50 5.32 8.28
CA GLN A 187 -54.68 5.84 7.16
C GLN A 187 -55.02 5.08 5.87
N ASP A 188 -56.25 5.16 5.43
CA ASP A 188 -56.79 4.40 4.26
C ASP A 188 -55.96 4.60 2.98
N LYS A 189 -55.37 5.78 2.81
CA LYS A 189 -54.52 6.08 1.65
C LYS A 189 -53.23 5.30 1.62
N LEU A 190 -52.77 4.79 2.74
CA LEU A 190 -51.53 4.04 2.86
C LEU A 190 -51.72 2.53 2.71
N VAL A 191 -52.98 2.09 2.80
CA VAL A 191 -53.34 0.67 2.64
C VAL A 191 -52.97 0.18 1.23
N GLY A 192 -52.31 -0.97 1.18
CA GLY A 192 -51.88 -1.59 -0.07
C GLY A 192 -50.46 -1.19 -0.52
N ASN A 193 -49.80 -0.24 0.15
CA ASN A 193 -48.41 0.03 -0.12
C ASN A 193 -47.51 -1.06 0.46
N SER A 194 -46.47 -1.40 -0.29
CA SER A 194 -45.41 -2.36 0.13
C SER A 194 -44.06 -1.74 -0.06
N TYR A 195 -43.24 -1.80 0.99
CA TYR A 195 -41.86 -1.36 0.97
C TYR A 195 -40.97 -2.57 1.00
N THR A 196 -40.05 -2.67 0.02
CA THR A 196 -39.00 -3.69 -0.02
C THR A 196 -37.70 -3.05 0.44
N ILE A 197 -37.18 -3.53 1.54
CA ILE A 197 -35.94 -3.08 2.14
C ILE A 197 -34.86 -4.12 1.83
N LYS A 198 -33.75 -3.68 1.25
CA LYS A 198 -32.66 -4.56 0.87
C LYS A 198 -31.29 -3.95 1.18
N ILE A 199 -30.32 -4.83 1.36
CA ILE A 199 -28.90 -4.46 1.46
C ILE A 199 -28.23 -4.68 0.11
N GLU A 200 -27.37 -3.75 -0.29
CA GLU A 200 -26.64 -3.80 -1.54
C GLU A 200 -25.16 -3.43 -1.32
N PRO A 201 -24.22 -3.97 -2.12
CA PRO A 201 -22.85 -3.48 -2.14
C PRO A 201 -22.81 -1.99 -2.45
N TYR A 202 -21.90 -1.27 -1.80
CA TYR A 202 -21.83 0.17 -1.95
C TYR A 202 -20.40 0.65 -2.24
N THR A 203 -20.25 1.35 -3.38
CA THR A 203 -19.01 2.06 -3.74
C THR A 203 -19.26 3.55 -3.56
N ASN A 204 -18.44 4.21 -2.74
CA ASN A 204 -18.57 5.64 -2.46
C ASN A 204 -17.21 6.31 -2.61
N GLY A 205 -17.03 7.11 -3.65
CA GLY A 205 -15.73 7.69 -3.98
C GLY A 205 -14.68 6.60 -4.19
N ASP A 206 -13.58 6.69 -3.46
CA ASP A 206 -12.47 5.73 -3.54
C ASP A 206 -12.72 4.43 -2.76
N LYS A 207 -13.77 4.37 -1.93
CA LYS A 207 -14.13 3.16 -1.18
C LYS A 207 -14.81 2.16 -2.10
N LYS A 208 -14.15 1.03 -2.32
CA LYS A 208 -14.70 -0.10 -3.07
C LYS A 208 -15.74 -0.84 -2.23
N ALA A 209 -16.74 -1.43 -2.90
CA ALA A 209 -17.74 -2.26 -2.22
C ALA A 209 -17.11 -3.44 -1.47
N PHE A 210 -16.01 -3.97 -2.00
CA PHE A 210 -15.23 -5.03 -1.38
C PHE A 210 -13.75 -4.80 -1.62
N SER A 211 -12.94 -4.98 -0.59
CA SER A 211 -11.48 -4.91 -0.68
C SER A 211 -10.85 -5.87 0.33
N CYS A 212 -9.75 -6.49 -0.05
CA CYS A 212 -8.94 -7.32 0.84
C CYS A 212 -7.51 -6.80 0.87
N LYS A 213 -6.87 -6.97 2.01
CA LYS A 213 -5.44 -6.79 2.22
C LYS A 213 -4.89 -8.00 2.96
N LEU A 214 -3.59 -8.22 2.90
CA LEU A 214 -2.98 -9.26 3.70
C LEU A 214 -3.15 -8.96 5.20
N HIS A 215 -3.40 -10.00 5.97
CA HIS A 215 -3.45 -9.90 7.42
C HIS A 215 -2.03 -9.70 7.96
N ALA A 216 -1.82 -8.65 8.75
CA ALA A 216 -0.49 -8.25 9.16
C ALA A 216 0.21 -9.32 10.03
N ASP A 217 -0.51 -9.90 10.99
CA ASP A 217 0.10 -10.75 12.05
C ASP A 217 0.67 -12.09 11.59
N SER A 218 0.47 -12.52 10.35
CA SER A 218 0.96 -13.81 9.85
C SER A 218 1.75 -13.71 8.54
N THR A 219 1.81 -12.53 7.95
CA THR A 219 2.36 -12.32 6.61
C THR A 219 3.81 -11.84 6.68
N PRO A 220 4.73 -12.41 5.90
CA PRO A 220 6.04 -11.82 5.71
C PRO A 220 5.94 -10.36 5.29
N LEU A 221 6.75 -9.49 5.89
CA LEU A 221 6.72 -8.05 5.63
C LEU A 221 6.86 -7.74 4.14
N ALA A 222 7.74 -8.47 3.43
CA ALA A 222 7.93 -8.30 2.00
C ALA A 222 6.64 -8.50 1.20
N ASP A 223 5.92 -9.59 1.47
CA ASP A 223 4.66 -9.91 0.78
C ASP A 223 3.56 -8.92 1.14
N TYR A 224 3.50 -8.51 2.42
CA TYR A 224 2.58 -7.44 2.86
C TYR A 224 2.80 -6.13 2.09
N LEU A 225 4.05 -5.71 1.94
CA LEU A 225 4.39 -4.47 1.23
C LEU A 225 4.09 -4.55 -0.26
N ILE A 226 4.39 -5.67 -0.93
CA ILE A 226 4.04 -5.89 -2.34
C ILE A 226 2.53 -5.85 -2.53
N ALA A 227 1.79 -6.54 -1.67
CA ALA A 227 0.34 -6.62 -1.76
C ALA A 227 -0.37 -5.29 -1.44
N SER A 228 0.29 -4.37 -0.69
CA SER A 228 -0.26 -3.04 -0.39
C SER A 228 -0.53 -2.21 -1.64
N GLY A 229 0.16 -2.50 -2.77
CA GLY A 229 0.05 -1.74 -4.01
C GLY A 229 0.73 -0.36 -3.98
N ASN A 230 1.45 -0.04 -2.91
CA ASN A 230 2.12 1.26 -2.73
C ASN A 230 3.54 1.28 -3.32
N LEU A 231 4.00 0.16 -3.86
CA LEU A 231 5.33 0.03 -4.43
C LEU A 231 5.29 0.17 -5.95
N TRP A 232 6.30 0.82 -6.49
CA TRP A 232 6.55 0.93 -7.92
C TRP A 232 7.59 -0.10 -8.37
N GLN A 233 7.43 -0.63 -9.57
CA GLN A 233 8.38 -1.54 -10.22
C GLN A 233 8.90 -0.92 -11.51
N SER A 234 10.22 -0.90 -11.69
CA SER A 234 10.86 -0.22 -12.82
C SER A 234 10.84 -1.01 -14.13
N ASN A 235 10.59 -2.29 -14.12
CA ASN A 235 10.78 -3.25 -15.22
C ASN A 235 12.25 -3.41 -15.67
N LEU A 236 13.22 -2.92 -14.91
CA LEU A 236 14.63 -3.17 -15.18
C LEU A 236 15.01 -4.57 -14.68
N GLU A 237 15.91 -5.22 -15.41
CA GLU A 237 16.37 -6.56 -15.06
C GLU A 237 16.95 -6.63 -13.66
N GLY A 238 16.38 -7.46 -12.81
CA GLY A 238 16.83 -7.70 -11.42
C GLY A 238 16.52 -6.55 -10.46
N ASP A 239 15.73 -5.56 -10.87
CA ASP A 239 15.19 -4.58 -9.92
C ASP A 239 13.98 -5.17 -9.19
N GLY A 240 13.69 -4.59 -8.01
CA GLY A 240 12.58 -4.98 -7.16
C GLY A 240 11.43 -3.98 -7.22
N TYR A 241 10.66 -4.03 -6.15
CA TYR A 241 9.59 -3.07 -5.86
C TYR A 241 10.12 -1.97 -4.96
N ARG A 242 9.85 -0.69 -5.27
CA ARG A 242 10.41 0.46 -4.57
C ARG A 242 9.34 1.40 -4.04
N TYR A 243 9.57 1.97 -2.87
CA TYR A 243 8.82 3.15 -2.45
C TYR A 243 9.28 4.37 -3.24
N VAL A 244 8.33 5.07 -3.83
CA VAL A 244 8.59 6.28 -4.61
C VAL A 244 7.74 7.44 -4.12
N GLY A 245 8.24 8.66 -4.27
CA GLY A 245 7.52 9.86 -3.86
C GLY A 245 8.40 11.10 -3.82
N THR A 246 7.77 12.22 -3.52
CA THR A 246 8.39 13.53 -3.46
C THR A 246 8.02 14.25 -2.17
N GLY A 247 8.65 15.39 -1.93
CA GLY A 247 8.28 16.27 -0.82
C GLY A 247 8.85 15.88 0.54
N ALA A 248 8.66 16.79 1.48
CA ALA A 248 9.13 16.63 2.86
C ALA A 248 8.29 15.61 3.62
N VAL A 249 8.84 15.06 4.69
CA VAL A 249 8.13 14.19 5.62
C VAL A 249 6.87 14.87 6.14
N GLY A 250 5.75 14.16 6.14
CA GLY A 250 4.45 14.68 6.56
C GLY A 250 3.64 15.36 5.45
N THR A 251 4.12 15.36 4.20
CA THR A 251 3.32 15.77 3.03
C THR A 251 2.67 14.57 2.35
N ASP A 252 1.55 14.77 1.68
CA ASP A 252 0.78 13.69 0.98
C ASP A 252 1.58 12.99 -0.12
N THR A 253 2.66 13.61 -0.60
CA THR A 253 3.52 13.06 -1.65
C THR A 253 4.75 12.32 -1.10
N ASN A 254 5.02 12.40 0.21
CA ASN A 254 6.07 11.63 0.86
C ASN A 254 5.52 10.22 1.17
N PRO A 255 6.23 9.14 0.81
CA PRO A 255 5.68 7.81 1.01
C PRO A 255 5.60 7.43 2.49
N ASP A 256 4.53 6.74 2.85
CA ASP A 256 4.35 6.09 4.16
C ASP A 256 5.15 4.79 4.21
N ASN A 257 6.45 4.92 4.49
CA ASN A 257 7.41 3.81 4.48
C ASN A 257 8.30 3.77 5.74
N PHE A 258 7.86 4.39 6.82
CA PHE A 258 8.58 4.32 8.10
C PHE A 258 8.37 2.98 8.79
N ILE A 259 9.43 2.48 9.41
CA ILE A 259 9.46 1.20 10.11
C ILE A 259 10.36 1.28 11.34
N CYS A 260 9.94 0.63 12.40
CA CYS A 260 10.75 0.45 13.61
C CYS A 260 11.60 -0.81 13.50
N PHE A 261 12.88 -0.69 13.80
CA PHE A 261 13.79 -1.82 13.91
C PHE A 261 14.63 -1.68 15.19
N GLY A 262 14.67 -2.73 16.00
CA GLY A 262 15.36 -2.73 17.30
C GLY A 262 14.43 -2.57 18.50
N THR A 263 13.16 -2.30 18.27
CA THR A 263 12.10 -2.28 19.29
C THR A 263 10.75 -2.64 18.68
N THR A 264 9.89 -3.27 19.45
CA THR A 264 8.47 -3.49 19.13
C THR A 264 7.57 -2.40 19.75
N ASP A 265 8.11 -1.56 20.60
CA ASP A 265 7.39 -0.43 21.19
C ASP A 265 7.38 0.77 20.24
N LYS A 266 6.20 1.04 19.68
CA LYS A 266 5.99 2.16 18.76
C LYS A 266 6.30 3.50 19.42
N SER A 267 5.97 3.70 20.68
CA SER A 267 6.22 4.95 21.40
C SER A 267 7.71 5.19 21.55
N GLU A 268 8.45 4.15 21.95
CA GLU A 268 9.90 4.22 22.06
C GLU A 268 10.54 4.55 20.70
N CYS A 269 10.09 3.89 19.63
CA CYS A 269 10.57 4.12 18.28
C CYS A 269 10.35 5.56 17.81
N THR A 270 9.15 6.10 18.00
CA THR A 270 8.80 7.45 17.54
C THR A 270 9.48 8.55 18.36
N VAL A 271 9.79 8.31 19.63
CA VAL A 271 10.56 9.23 20.48
C VAL A 271 12.05 9.15 20.19
N ASN A 272 12.60 7.95 20.01
CA ASN A 272 14.02 7.70 19.79
C ASN A 272 14.32 7.38 18.32
N GLN A 273 13.88 8.28 17.41
CA GLN A 273 14.00 8.07 15.96
C GLN A 273 15.45 7.84 15.50
N ASP A 274 16.40 8.52 16.09
CA ASP A 274 17.83 8.35 15.78
C ASP A 274 18.35 6.92 16.08
N LYS A 275 17.69 6.22 16.98
CA LYS A 275 18.07 4.85 17.34
C LYS A 275 17.31 3.80 16.55
N TYR A 276 15.97 3.89 16.51
CA TYR A 276 15.09 2.81 16.07
C TYR A 276 14.36 3.04 14.75
N MET A 277 14.34 4.29 14.23
CA MET A 277 13.57 4.59 13.04
C MET A 277 14.36 4.33 11.76
N TYR A 278 13.71 3.62 10.84
CA TYR A 278 14.20 3.32 9.51
C TYR A 278 13.13 3.67 8.46
N ARG A 279 13.52 3.63 7.20
CA ARG A 279 12.60 3.73 6.08
C ARG A 279 12.79 2.52 5.16
N VAL A 280 11.69 2.02 4.63
CA VAL A 280 11.72 0.96 3.62
C VAL A 280 12.09 1.58 2.27
N LEU A 281 13.19 1.13 1.67
CA LEU A 281 13.53 1.46 0.29
C LEU A 281 12.67 0.68 -0.70
N GLY A 282 12.44 -0.58 -0.40
CA GLY A 282 11.66 -1.47 -1.25
C GLY A 282 11.80 -2.93 -0.88
N VAL A 283 11.33 -3.78 -1.79
CA VAL A 283 11.42 -5.25 -1.71
C VAL A 283 12.20 -5.76 -2.91
N PHE A 284 13.22 -6.56 -2.65
CA PHE A 284 14.14 -7.08 -3.65
C PHE A 284 14.30 -8.59 -3.48
N SER A 285 14.39 -9.31 -4.59
CA SER A 285 14.54 -10.76 -4.56
C SER A 285 16.02 -11.16 -4.55
N ASP A 286 16.33 -12.20 -3.81
CA ASP A 286 17.63 -12.87 -3.87
C ASP A 286 17.75 -13.77 -5.12
N ALA A 287 18.87 -14.44 -5.29
CA ALA A 287 19.10 -15.35 -6.41
C ALA A 287 18.18 -16.59 -6.39
N ASN A 288 17.57 -16.91 -5.26
CA ASN A 288 16.62 -18.02 -5.09
C ASN A 288 15.16 -17.60 -5.30
N GLY A 289 14.91 -16.29 -5.48
CA GLY A 289 13.59 -15.73 -5.66
C GLY A 289 12.88 -15.37 -4.34
N ASN A 290 13.56 -15.44 -3.19
CA ASN A 290 12.97 -14.98 -1.93
C ASN A 290 12.97 -13.46 -1.86
N ASN A 291 11.90 -12.90 -1.35
CA ASN A 291 11.71 -11.46 -1.22
C ASN A 291 12.27 -10.93 0.10
N HIS A 292 13.10 -9.92 0.03
CA HIS A 292 13.74 -9.27 1.18
C HIS A 292 13.41 -7.79 1.22
N VAL A 293 13.08 -7.26 2.39
CA VAL A 293 12.84 -5.83 2.57
C VAL A 293 14.15 -5.11 2.79
N LYS A 294 14.44 -4.10 1.97
CA LYS A 294 15.62 -3.25 2.08
C LYS A 294 15.31 -2.03 2.92
N LEU A 295 16.02 -1.87 4.01
CA LEU A 295 15.87 -0.74 4.93
C LEU A 295 17.05 0.22 4.82
N ILE A 296 16.76 1.51 5.01
CA ILE A 296 17.74 2.57 5.20
C ILE A 296 17.47 3.26 6.54
N LYS A 297 18.52 3.58 7.28
CA LYS A 297 18.34 4.35 8.50
C LYS A 297 17.71 5.70 8.22
N TYR A 298 16.74 6.14 9.06
CA TYR A 298 16.05 7.40 8.83
C TYR A 298 16.99 8.60 8.95
N LYS A 299 17.80 8.65 9.99
CA LYS A 299 18.78 9.73 10.22
C LYS A 299 20.19 9.24 9.88
N GLN A 300 21.01 10.15 9.38
CA GLN A 300 22.43 9.89 9.18
C GLN A 300 23.11 9.55 10.50
N LEU A 301 24.11 8.70 10.44
CA LEU A 301 25.14 8.63 11.48
C LEU A 301 25.93 9.93 11.51
N THR A 302 26.93 10.02 12.40
CA THR A 302 27.93 11.09 12.28
C THR A 302 28.69 10.96 10.96
N SER A 303 29.38 12.03 10.54
CA SER A 303 30.12 12.02 9.29
C SER A 303 31.35 11.13 9.38
N TYR A 304 31.59 10.34 8.34
CA TYR A 304 32.74 9.43 8.23
C TYR A 304 33.36 9.57 6.84
N ALA A 305 34.69 9.39 6.76
CA ALA A 305 35.37 9.19 5.49
C ALA A 305 34.93 7.86 4.87
N TRP A 306 34.76 7.82 3.55
CA TRP A 306 34.56 6.56 2.83
C TRP A 306 35.80 5.66 2.95
N ASN A 307 36.97 6.28 2.83
CA ASN A 307 38.28 5.71 3.17
C ASN A 307 39.21 6.84 3.63
N SER A 308 39.99 6.63 4.69
CA SER A 308 40.83 7.66 5.30
C SER A 308 42.03 8.08 4.44
N ASP A 309 42.45 7.22 3.51
CA ASP A 309 43.51 7.49 2.56
C ASP A 309 42.96 7.59 1.12
N ARG A 310 43.02 8.78 0.52
CA ARG A 310 42.61 9.03 -0.85
C ARG A 310 43.64 8.72 -1.93
N THR A 311 44.85 8.32 -1.54
CA THR A 311 45.96 7.99 -2.45
C THR A 311 46.03 6.51 -2.76
N THR A 312 45.44 5.69 -1.91
CA THR A 312 45.38 4.23 -2.05
C THR A 312 44.09 3.81 -2.72
N ASP A 313 44.19 2.93 -3.73
CA ASP A 313 43.09 2.27 -4.35
C ASP A 313 42.52 1.19 -3.41
N VAL A 314 41.27 1.41 -2.95
CA VAL A 314 40.60 0.53 -2.01
C VAL A 314 39.26 0.10 -2.55
N SER A 315 39.03 -1.22 -2.64
CA SER A 315 37.71 -1.75 -2.95
C SER A 315 36.72 -1.51 -1.81
N TRP A 316 35.42 -1.61 -2.10
CA TRP A 316 34.37 -1.38 -1.10
C TRP A 316 34.61 -2.22 0.16
N GLU A 317 34.84 -3.52 0.01
CA GLU A 317 35.04 -4.47 1.12
C GLU A 317 36.29 -4.22 1.95
N ASN A 318 37.23 -3.43 1.42
CA ASN A 318 38.46 -3.03 2.11
C ASN A 318 38.42 -1.60 2.66
N SER A 319 37.38 -0.83 2.32
CA SER A 319 37.23 0.56 2.75
C SER A 319 37.01 0.69 4.26
N ASP A 320 37.34 1.84 4.82
CA ASP A 320 37.08 2.14 6.23
C ASP A 320 35.56 2.22 6.49
N MET A 321 34.77 2.69 5.50
CA MET A 321 33.34 2.74 5.58
C MET A 321 32.72 1.35 5.73
N TYR A 322 33.09 0.39 4.89
CA TYR A 322 32.61 -0.99 5.00
C TYR A 322 32.96 -1.62 6.34
N LYS A 323 34.23 -1.51 6.77
CA LYS A 323 34.70 -2.04 8.06
C LYS A 323 34.00 -1.36 9.23
N GLY A 324 33.81 -0.05 9.14
CA GLY A 324 33.13 0.73 10.15
C GLY A 324 31.65 0.38 10.29
N LEU A 325 30.91 0.30 9.19
CA LEU A 325 29.48 -0.05 9.20
C LEU A 325 29.22 -1.47 9.73
N ASN A 326 30.06 -2.43 9.34
CA ASN A 326 30.00 -3.80 9.85
C ASN A 326 30.74 -3.98 11.19
N GLY A 327 31.19 -2.88 11.80
CA GLY A 327 31.90 -2.78 13.07
C GLY A 327 31.45 -1.59 13.91
N SER A 328 32.40 -0.79 14.38
CA SER A 328 32.24 0.22 15.42
C SER A 328 31.40 1.44 15.01
N TYR A 329 31.18 1.71 13.72
CA TYR A 329 30.31 2.82 13.30
C TYR A 329 28.84 2.48 13.50
N PHE A 330 28.44 1.20 13.33
CA PHE A 330 27.05 0.82 13.41
C PHE A 330 26.81 -0.56 14.08
N LEU A 331 27.24 -1.66 13.46
CA LEU A 331 26.82 -3.02 13.87
C LEU A 331 27.24 -3.40 15.29
N THR A 332 28.41 -2.93 15.75
CA THR A 332 28.90 -3.15 17.11
C THR A 332 28.94 -1.89 17.97
N ASN A 333 28.29 -0.81 17.49
CA ASN A 333 28.23 0.46 18.23
C ASN A 333 27.22 0.36 19.37
N THR A 334 27.65 0.74 20.58
CA THR A 334 26.80 0.69 21.78
C THR A 334 25.58 1.62 21.72
N ALA A 335 25.59 2.64 20.87
CA ALA A 335 24.40 3.46 20.64
C ALA A 335 23.27 2.68 19.96
N TYR A 336 23.61 1.56 19.30
CA TYR A 336 22.67 0.66 18.61
C TYR A 336 22.76 -0.75 19.23
N ASP A 337 22.69 -0.82 20.56
CA ASP A 337 22.86 -2.03 21.40
C ASP A 337 21.93 -3.18 20.97
N TYR A 338 20.73 -2.88 20.43
CA TYR A 338 19.82 -3.90 19.90
C TYR A 338 20.44 -4.69 18.73
N LEU A 339 21.44 -4.17 18.01
CA LEU A 339 22.16 -4.92 16.96
C LEU A 339 23.08 -5.99 17.53
N GLN A 340 23.37 -5.94 18.82
CA GLN A 340 24.15 -6.95 19.55
C GLN A 340 23.24 -8.02 20.17
N ASP A 341 21.93 -7.78 20.21
CA ASP A 341 20.92 -8.78 20.56
C ASP A 341 20.66 -9.69 19.35
N THR A 342 20.71 -10.99 19.57
CA THR A 342 20.44 -12.00 18.54
C THR A 342 19.04 -11.92 17.99
N THR A 343 18.06 -11.44 18.76
CA THR A 343 16.68 -11.20 18.31
C THR A 343 16.62 -10.28 17.10
N TRP A 344 17.40 -9.21 17.12
CA TRP A 344 17.40 -8.20 16.05
C TRP A 344 18.48 -8.42 15.02
N SER A 345 19.70 -8.79 15.46
CA SER A 345 20.81 -9.01 14.52
C SER A 345 20.60 -10.19 13.58
N ASN A 346 19.82 -11.21 14.00
CA ASN A 346 19.46 -12.34 13.14
C ASN A 346 18.40 -12.02 12.10
N LYS A 347 17.68 -10.91 12.25
CA LYS A 347 16.73 -10.44 11.23
C LYS A 347 17.42 -9.71 10.07
N ILE A 348 18.71 -9.41 10.20
CA ILE A 348 19.48 -8.79 9.13
C ILE A 348 20.14 -9.89 8.30
N GLU A 349 19.79 -9.92 7.00
CA GLU A 349 20.34 -10.87 6.03
C GLU A 349 21.81 -10.61 5.75
N ASN A 350 22.57 -11.68 5.54
CA ASN A 350 23.91 -11.61 4.95
C ASN A 350 23.76 -11.43 3.44
N TRP A 351 23.71 -10.18 3.01
CA TRP A 351 23.40 -9.84 1.61
C TRP A 351 24.66 -9.82 0.75
N THR A 352 24.52 -10.28 -0.50
CA THR A 352 25.57 -10.15 -1.51
C THR A 352 25.46 -8.78 -2.17
N TRP A 353 26.38 -7.88 -1.83
CA TRP A 353 26.40 -6.51 -2.36
C TRP A 353 27.13 -6.46 -3.70
N ASN A 354 26.52 -5.88 -4.73
CA ASN A 354 27.22 -5.57 -5.97
C ASN A 354 28.06 -4.31 -5.75
N ALA A 355 29.37 -4.44 -5.73
CA ALA A 355 30.26 -3.32 -5.54
C ALA A 355 31.08 -3.07 -6.81
N VAL A 356 30.96 -1.85 -7.37
CA VAL A 356 31.83 -1.41 -8.46
C VAL A 356 33.16 -1.00 -7.85
N ASN A 357 34.20 -1.76 -8.15
CA ASN A 357 35.57 -1.50 -7.71
C ASN A 357 36.45 -1.19 -8.92
N THR A 358 37.67 -0.96 -8.71
CA THR A 358 38.75 -0.73 -9.68
C THR A 358 38.36 0.03 -10.93
N LEU A 359 38.50 1.30 -10.81
CA LEU A 359 38.78 2.15 -11.95
C LEU A 359 40.26 2.45 -11.82
N THR A 360 41.07 2.08 -12.78
CA THR A 360 42.49 2.42 -12.76
C THR A 360 42.66 3.93 -12.67
N SER A 361 43.80 4.43 -12.26
CA SER A 361 44.08 5.87 -12.10
C SER A 361 43.90 6.70 -13.38
N SER A 362 43.70 6.07 -14.53
CA SER A 362 43.42 6.66 -15.84
C SER A 362 41.96 6.47 -16.30
N ASP A 363 41.19 5.60 -15.66
CA ASP A 363 39.82 5.29 -16.09
C ASP A 363 38.81 6.13 -15.29
N SER A 364 38.33 7.19 -15.92
CA SER A 364 37.06 7.74 -15.53
C SER A 364 35.97 6.73 -15.89
N GLY A 365 35.47 5.96 -14.93
CA GLY A 365 34.26 5.16 -15.09
C GLY A 365 33.09 6.01 -15.59
N PRO A 366 31.91 5.43 -15.79
CA PRO A 366 30.77 6.25 -16.20
C PRO A 366 30.60 7.38 -15.22
N ASN A 367 30.60 8.59 -15.74
CA ASN A 367 30.34 9.75 -14.91
C ASN A 367 28.84 9.77 -14.58
N TYR A 368 28.46 9.37 -13.37
CA TYR A 368 27.07 9.31 -12.93
C TYR A 368 26.33 10.64 -13.00
N TRP A 369 27.06 11.73 -13.05
CA TRP A 369 26.45 13.02 -13.36
C TRP A 369 25.85 13.09 -14.77
N ASN A 370 26.48 12.47 -15.75
CA ASN A 370 26.14 12.62 -17.16
C ASN A 370 25.31 11.47 -17.75
N ILE A 371 25.21 10.36 -17.03
CA ILE A 371 24.40 9.22 -17.44
C ILE A 371 23.02 9.26 -16.78
N THR A 372 22.06 8.58 -17.39
CA THR A 372 20.71 8.48 -16.85
C THR A 372 20.67 7.59 -15.60
N THR A 373 19.65 7.78 -14.79
CA THR A 373 19.40 6.92 -13.62
C THR A 373 19.30 5.43 -14.00
N GLN A 374 18.69 5.14 -15.15
CA GLN A 374 18.62 3.77 -15.68
C GLN A 374 20.00 3.22 -15.99
N GLU A 375 20.85 3.98 -16.70
CA GLU A 375 22.21 3.57 -17.02
C GLU A 375 23.08 3.39 -15.76
N MET A 376 22.88 4.25 -14.77
CA MET A 376 23.54 4.15 -13.46
C MET A 376 23.18 2.82 -12.78
N TYR A 377 21.90 2.47 -12.72
CA TYR A 377 21.42 1.20 -12.15
C TYR A 377 22.04 0.00 -12.88
N LEU A 378 21.98 -0.01 -14.22
CA LEU A 378 22.53 -1.11 -15.03
C LEU A 378 24.03 -1.28 -14.80
N HIS A 379 24.76 -0.17 -14.60
CA HIS A 379 26.19 -0.21 -14.30
C HIS A 379 26.45 -0.74 -12.90
N GLU A 380 25.78 -0.23 -11.87
CA GLU A 380 25.93 -0.67 -10.47
C GLU A 380 25.61 -2.16 -10.33
N MET A 381 24.57 -2.64 -10.98
CA MET A 381 24.13 -4.04 -10.91
C MET A 381 24.83 -4.95 -11.92
N ASN A 382 25.82 -4.46 -12.68
CA ASN A 382 26.55 -5.21 -13.73
C ASN A 382 25.61 -5.89 -14.74
N ARG A 383 24.55 -5.18 -15.18
CA ARG A 383 23.52 -5.73 -16.06
C ARG A 383 23.84 -5.50 -17.54
N THR A 384 23.14 -6.25 -18.41
CA THR A 384 23.18 -6.05 -19.86
C THR A 384 22.66 -4.66 -20.23
N GLY A 385 23.32 -3.98 -21.16
CA GLY A 385 22.93 -2.63 -21.60
C GLY A 385 23.52 -1.49 -20.76
N LYS A 386 24.40 -1.79 -19.79
CA LYS A 386 25.16 -0.74 -19.10
C LYS A 386 25.98 0.09 -20.08
N SER A 387 26.03 1.40 -19.87
CA SER A 387 26.71 2.37 -20.74
C SER A 387 28.24 2.27 -20.73
N SER A 388 28.81 1.58 -19.74
CA SER A 388 30.25 1.39 -19.61
C SER A 388 30.59 -0.01 -19.13
N THR A 389 31.63 -0.58 -19.70
CA THR A 389 32.24 -1.83 -19.23
C THR A 389 33.42 -1.57 -18.30
N ILE A 390 33.73 -0.28 -18.02
CA ILE A 390 34.84 0.11 -17.16
C ILE A 390 34.48 -0.20 -15.70
N GLY A 391 35.41 -0.81 -15.02
CA GLY A 391 35.28 -1.25 -13.63
C GLY A 391 35.35 -2.76 -13.49
N THR A 392 35.72 -3.20 -12.31
CA THR A 392 35.56 -4.59 -11.86
C THR A 392 34.44 -4.61 -10.84
N TRP A 393 33.64 -5.67 -10.86
CA TRP A 393 32.57 -5.86 -9.88
C TRP A 393 33.01 -6.95 -8.91
N THR A 394 32.84 -6.66 -7.62
CA THR A 394 32.98 -7.63 -6.55
C THR A 394 31.62 -7.81 -5.87
N ASN A 395 31.47 -8.95 -5.24
CA ASN A 395 30.20 -9.32 -4.61
C ASN A 395 30.46 -9.68 -3.14
N PRO A 396 30.91 -8.73 -2.31
CA PRO A 396 31.13 -9.00 -0.90
C PRO A 396 29.83 -9.35 -0.19
N VAL A 397 29.92 -10.31 0.73
CA VAL A 397 28.78 -10.68 1.59
C VAL A 397 28.94 -9.98 2.92
N ALA A 398 27.93 -9.18 3.27
CA ALA A 398 27.91 -8.44 4.53
C ALA A 398 26.49 -8.13 4.97
N LYS A 399 26.31 -7.88 6.27
CA LYS A 399 25.02 -7.43 6.80
C LYS A 399 24.69 -6.01 6.40
N ILE A 400 25.67 -5.11 6.46
CA ILE A 400 25.44 -3.67 6.31
C ILE A 400 26.19 -3.13 5.10
N GLY A 401 25.48 -2.32 4.30
CA GLY A 401 26.04 -1.52 3.21
C GLY A 401 25.57 -0.09 3.27
N LEU A 402 25.68 0.59 2.15
CA LEU A 402 25.10 1.90 1.88
C LEU A 402 24.06 1.79 0.75
N MET A 403 23.27 2.84 0.54
CA MET A 403 22.43 2.94 -0.65
C MET A 403 23.31 2.97 -1.91
N TYR A 404 22.79 2.44 -3.01
CA TYR A 404 23.36 2.70 -4.32
C TYR A 404 23.01 4.13 -4.76
N ALA A 405 23.80 4.73 -5.63
CA ALA A 405 23.47 6.02 -6.22
C ALA A 405 22.14 5.96 -7.01
N SER A 406 21.90 4.82 -7.67
CA SER A 406 20.62 4.57 -8.35
C SER A 406 19.45 4.41 -7.38
N ASP A 407 19.61 3.82 -6.19
CA ASP A 407 18.56 3.75 -5.17
C ASP A 407 18.00 5.14 -4.83
N TYR A 408 18.92 6.10 -4.66
CA TYR A 408 18.57 7.47 -4.35
C TYR A 408 17.72 8.09 -5.46
N GLN A 409 18.18 8.04 -6.71
CA GLN A 409 17.46 8.68 -7.82
C GLN A 409 16.15 7.94 -8.16
N MET A 410 16.14 6.61 -8.10
CA MET A 410 14.93 5.80 -8.35
C MET A 410 13.86 5.97 -7.27
N SER A 411 14.15 6.65 -6.16
CA SER A 411 13.15 7.05 -5.18
C SER A 411 12.07 7.98 -5.74
N LEU A 412 12.28 8.57 -6.91
CA LEU A 412 11.33 9.38 -7.68
C LEU A 412 10.48 8.56 -8.68
N GLY A 413 10.73 7.26 -8.81
CA GLY A 413 9.99 6.37 -9.71
C GLY A 413 10.35 6.58 -11.19
N SER A 414 9.38 6.32 -12.06
CA SER A 414 9.57 6.34 -13.52
C SER A 414 10.05 7.70 -14.04
N SER A 415 9.70 8.79 -13.40
CA SER A 415 10.11 10.13 -13.78
C SER A 415 11.62 10.34 -13.69
N ALA A 416 12.32 9.57 -12.87
CA ALA A 416 13.76 9.68 -12.71
C ALA A 416 14.57 8.88 -13.73
N LEU A 417 14.03 7.81 -14.30
CA LEU A 417 14.82 6.84 -15.12
C LEU A 417 15.61 7.48 -16.24
N ALA A 418 15.05 8.50 -16.90
CA ALA A 418 15.68 9.22 -17.99
C ALA A 418 16.46 10.48 -17.55
N LEU A 419 16.46 10.82 -16.27
CA LEU A 419 17.14 12.02 -15.77
C LEU A 419 18.64 11.77 -15.61
N THR A 420 19.42 12.83 -15.87
CA THR A 420 20.84 12.92 -15.56
C THR A 420 21.06 14.02 -14.52
N GLY A 421 22.16 14.02 -13.79
CA GLY A 421 22.54 15.11 -12.87
C GLY A 421 23.04 16.38 -13.58
N SER A 422 23.21 16.38 -14.90
CA SER A 422 23.98 17.39 -15.65
C SER A 422 23.24 18.70 -15.92
N THR A 423 21.92 18.77 -15.76
CA THR A 423 21.14 19.99 -16.00
C THR A 423 20.48 20.52 -14.75
N SER A 424 20.38 21.85 -14.62
CA SER A 424 19.73 22.48 -13.46
C SER A 424 18.26 22.07 -13.29
N ALA A 425 17.55 21.81 -14.41
CA ALA A 425 16.17 21.32 -14.38
C ALA A 425 16.06 19.90 -13.80
N ASN A 426 16.94 19.00 -14.20
CA ASN A 426 17.00 17.65 -13.67
C ASN A 426 17.40 17.65 -12.19
N GLN A 427 18.37 18.48 -11.81
CA GLN A 427 18.79 18.66 -10.42
C GLN A 427 17.63 19.12 -9.53
N ALA A 428 16.86 20.12 -10.00
CA ALA A 428 15.67 20.58 -9.29
C ALA A 428 14.64 19.44 -9.09
N THR A 429 14.48 18.57 -10.06
CA THR A 429 13.60 17.41 -9.96
C THR A 429 14.17 16.37 -8.99
N LEU A 430 15.44 15.98 -9.11
CA LEU A 430 16.09 14.98 -8.25
C LEU A 430 16.06 15.40 -6.78
N LYS A 431 16.19 16.69 -6.51
CA LYS A 431 16.11 17.27 -5.15
C LYS A 431 14.74 17.09 -4.49
N THR A 432 13.67 16.90 -5.25
CA THR A 432 12.32 16.70 -4.69
C THR A 432 12.08 15.29 -4.15
N GLY A 433 12.95 14.33 -4.47
CA GLY A 433 12.82 12.95 -4.05
C GLY A 433 12.76 12.80 -2.53
N TRP A 434 11.91 11.88 -2.05
CA TRP A 434 11.73 11.67 -0.62
C TRP A 434 13.03 11.31 0.11
N MET A 435 13.97 10.65 -0.54
CA MET A 435 15.25 10.30 0.07
C MET A 435 16.12 11.53 0.35
N HIS A 436 16.07 12.52 -0.53
CA HIS A 436 16.76 13.81 -0.29
C HIS A 436 16.07 14.62 0.80
N GLN A 437 14.75 14.72 0.72
CA GLN A 437 13.96 15.48 1.68
C GLN A 437 13.99 14.88 3.09
N SER A 438 14.20 13.57 3.21
CA SER A 438 14.37 12.89 4.51
C SER A 438 15.71 13.23 5.17
N ASN A 439 16.69 13.64 4.39
CA ASN A 439 18.03 14.00 4.88
C ASN A 439 18.14 15.48 5.29
N ASN A 440 17.06 16.23 5.22
CA ASN A 440 17.03 17.68 5.47
C ASN A 440 17.16 18.03 6.98
N ASP A 441 17.99 17.27 7.69
CA ASP A 441 18.39 17.58 9.06
C ASP A 441 19.54 18.60 9.01
N THR A 442 19.22 19.85 9.30
CA THR A 442 20.18 20.97 9.28
C THR A 442 21.35 20.80 10.26
N THR A 443 21.29 19.80 11.14
CA THR A 443 22.35 19.48 12.11
C THR A 443 23.34 18.44 11.60
N LYS A 444 23.07 17.85 10.43
CA LYS A 444 23.89 16.79 9.82
C LYS A 444 24.61 17.29 8.56
N ASN A 445 25.51 16.46 8.04
CA ASN A 445 26.19 16.77 6.79
C ASN A 445 25.19 16.80 5.63
N THR A 446 25.30 17.81 4.77
CA THR A 446 24.47 17.92 3.56
C THR A 446 24.86 16.93 2.48
N TYR A 447 26.05 16.33 2.58
CA TYR A 447 26.55 15.30 1.69
C TYR A 447 26.35 13.92 2.30
N GLU A 448 26.06 12.93 1.47
CA GLU A 448 25.80 11.56 1.92
C GLU A 448 26.47 10.52 1.01
N TRP A 449 27.29 9.64 1.56
CA TRP A 449 27.96 8.59 0.83
C TRP A 449 27.00 7.55 0.24
N THR A 450 27.32 7.11 -0.96
CA THR A 450 26.77 5.90 -1.56
C THR A 450 27.79 4.75 -1.52
N LEU A 451 27.30 3.53 -1.85
CA LEU A 451 28.18 2.36 -1.94
C LEU A 451 29.14 2.45 -3.11
N SER A 452 28.73 3.15 -4.17
CA SER A 452 29.38 3.09 -5.48
C SER A 452 30.64 3.94 -5.52
N ARG A 453 31.70 3.37 -6.02
CA ARG A 453 32.99 4.03 -6.20
C ARG A 453 33.02 4.83 -7.53
N ALA A 454 33.70 5.98 -7.53
CA ALA A 454 33.76 6.91 -8.67
C ALA A 454 35.10 6.91 -9.42
N GLY A 455 36.08 6.14 -8.97
CA GLY A 455 37.40 6.09 -9.60
C GLY A 455 38.39 7.11 -9.06
N ALA A 456 39.44 7.41 -9.84
CA ALA A 456 40.46 8.36 -9.46
C ALA A 456 40.54 9.52 -10.44
N ILE A 457 40.74 10.72 -9.91
CA ILE A 457 40.97 11.93 -10.70
C ILE A 457 42.24 12.60 -10.19
N GLY A 458 43.25 12.72 -11.05
CA GLY A 458 44.52 13.34 -10.68
C GLY A 458 45.28 12.64 -9.55
N GLY A 459 45.18 11.28 -9.49
CA GLY A 459 45.83 10.46 -8.46
C GLY A 459 45.12 10.43 -7.12
N SER A 460 43.91 11.02 -7.03
CA SER A 460 43.08 10.99 -5.80
C SER A 460 41.82 10.18 -6.04
N PHE A 461 41.56 9.20 -5.20
CA PHE A 461 40.38 8.33 -5.30
C PHE A 461 39.12 9.02 -4.78
N ARG A 462 37.99 8.66 -5.40
CA ARG A 462 36.69 9.25 -5.15
C ARG A 462 35.61 8.18 -5.06
N ALA A 463 34.56 8.49 -4.33
CA ALA A 463 33.32 7.72 -4.29
C ALA A 463 32.13 8.62 -4.62
N TRP A 464 31.03 8.02 -5.09
CA TRP A 464 29.81 8.76 -5.35
C TRP A 464 29.11 9.09 -4.03
N ASN A 465 28.69 10.35 -3.91
CA ASN A 465 27.85 10.84 -2.82
C ASN A 465 26.64 11.59 -3.40
N VAL A 466 25.66 11.85 -2.57
CA VAL A 466 24.58 12.81 -2.85
C VAL A 466 24.98 14.12 -2.23
N ASP A 467 25.03 15.19 -3.03
CA ASP A 467 25.39 16.51 -2.53
C ASP A 467 24.18 17.27 -1.94
N GLY A 468 24.44 18.43 -1.34
CA GLY A 468 23.41 19.29 -0.75
C GLY A 468 22.40 19.86 -1.77
N ASN A 469 22.66 19.73 -3.08
CA ASN A 469 21.74 20.08 -4.15
C ASN A 469 20.90 18.90 -4.62
N GLY A 470 21.07 17.73 -4.01
CA GLY A 470 20.32 16.53 -4.34
C GLY A 470 20.80 15.83 -5.63
N ILE A 471 22.02 16.03 -6.01
CA ILE A 471 22.65 15.38 -7.16
C ILE A 471 23.70 14.36 -6.72
N VAL A 472 23.80 13.29 -7.51
CA VAL A 472 24.89 12.33 -7.35
C VAL A 472 26.16 12.98 -7.86
N TYR A 473 27.10 13.18 -6.96
CA TYR A 473 28.39 13.83 -7.20
C TYR A 473 29.54 12.94 -6.74
N ASN A 474 30.78 13.24 -7.12
CA ASN A 474 31.94 12.45 -6.67
C ASN A 474 32.76 13.25 -5.62
N GLY A 475 32.80 12.75 -4.40
CA GLY A 475 33.59 13.28 -3.31
C GLY A 475 34.94 12.59 -3.17
N TYR A 476 35.92 13.29 -2.59
CA TYR A 476 37.17 12.62 -2.17
C TYR A 476 36.87 11.65 -1.03
N VAL A 477 37.38 10.43 -1.13
CA VAL A 477 37.06 9.36 -0.18
C VAL A 477 37.49 9.66 1.27
N ASP A 478 38.43 10.56 1.49
CA ASP A 478 38.91 11.00 2.79
C ASP A 478 38.08 12.16 3.40
N THR A 479 37.11 12.70 2.67
CA THR A 479 36.20 13.71 3.19
C THR A 479 35.16 13.07 4.10
N PRO A 480 34.93 13.60 5.32
CA PRO A 480 33.86 13.08 6.16
C PRO A 480 32.48 13.54 5.69
N ASP A 481 31.72 12.66 5.06
CA ASP A 481 30.34 12.87 4.67
C ASP A 481 29.38 12.01 5.49
N GLY A 482 28.09 12.33 5.45
CA GLY A 482 27.05 11.56 6.13
C GLY A 482 26.96 10.13 5.60
N ALA A 483 26.54 9.22 6.44
CA ALA A 483 26.28 7.84 6.08
C ALA A 483 24.96 7.37 6.69
N ARG A 484 24.11 6.75 5.91
CA ARG A 484 22.93 6.01 6.38
C ARG A 484 23.14 4.53 6.12
N PRO A 485 23.27 3.70 7.17
CA PRO A 485 23.34 2.25 7.02
C PRO A 485 22.12 1.72 6.27
N VAL A 486 22.39 0.80 5.36
CA VAL A 486 21.40 0.06 4.59
C VAL A 486 21.59 -1.42 4.82
N PHE A 487 20.50 -2.15 4.97
CA PHE A 487 20.53 -3.61 5.11
C PHE A 487 19.25 -4.24 4.58
N TYR A 488 19.31 -5.54 4.37
CA TYR A 488 18.16 -6.34 3.98
C TYR A 488 17.70 -7.17 5.19
N LEU A 489 16.38 -7.26 5.35
CA LEU A 489 15.79 -8.21 6.31
C LEU A 489 15.77 -9.62 5.71
N ILE A 490 15.88 -10.64 6.55
CA ILE A 490 15.58 -12.01 6.13
C ILE A 490 14.14 -12.10 5.63
N SER A 491 13.85 -13.04 4.73
CA SER A 491 12.58 -13.07 3.98
C SER A 491 11.35 -13.40 4.83
N ASP A 492 11.52 -14.03 5.97
CA ASP A 492 10.44 -14.48 6.86
C ASP A 492 10.08 -13.49 7.99
N VAL A 493 10.72 -12.30 8.02
CA VAL A 493 10.32 -11.26 8.98
C VAL A 493 8.88 -10.86 8.76
N LYS A 494 8.08 -10.96 9.82
CA LYS A 494 6.66 -10.64 9.79
C LYS A 494 6.36 -9.26 10.33
N ILE A 495 5.30 -8.66 9.82
CA ILE A 495 4.76 -7.40 10.31
C ILE A 495 3.74 -7.67 11.40
N THR A 496 3.70 -6.84 12.43
CA THR A 496 2.61 -6.83 13.42
C THR A 496 1.49 -5.89 12.98
N ALA A 497 0.28 -6.14 13.43
CA ALA A 497 -0.88 -5.32 13.08
C ALA A 497 -0.76 -3.88 13.59
N GLY A 498 -1.30 -2.93 12.83
CA GLY A 498 -1.60 -1.57 13.27
C GLY A 498 -0.67 -0.46 12.80
N GLY A 499 0.47 -0.76 12.15
CA GLY A 499 1.30 0.26 11.51
C GLY A 499 0.77 0.67 10.13
N THR A 500 0.86 1.96 9.80
CA THR A 500 0.49 2.49 8.47
C THR A 500 1.70 2.86 7.63
N GLY A 501 2.89 2.88 8.23
CA GLY A 501 4.13 3.36 7.62
C GLY A 501 4.31 4.87 7.68
N SER A 502 3.40 5.63 8.29
CA SER A 502 3.62 7.07 8.54
C SER A 502 4.64 7.26 9.68
N LEU A 503 5.20 8.47 9.79
CA LEU A 503 6.18 8.77 10.85
C LEU A 503 5.59 8.57 12.25
N GLU A 504 4.33 8.92 12.45
CA GLU A 504 3.62 8.82 13.74
C GLU A 504 3.09 7.39 13.99
N ASN A 505 2.96 6.61 12.92
CA ASN A 505 2.45 5.25 12.98
C ASN A 505 3.26 4.29 12.09
N PRO A 506 4.57 4.13 12.36
CA PRO A 506 5.46 3.30 11.56
C PRO A 506 5.03 1.83 11.58
N PHE A 507 5.49 1.08 10.59
CA PHE A 507 5.37 -0.38 10.62
C PHE A 507 6.15 -0.93 11.82
N ILE A 508 5.60 -1.95 12.46
CA ILE A 508 6.24 -2.69 13.54
C ILE A 508 6.41 -4.13 13.08
N ILE A 509 7.57 -4.70 13.33
CA ILE A 509 7.86 -6.11 13.03
C ILE A 509 7.96 -6.91 14.32
N GLU A 510 7.73 -8.22 14.21
CA GLU A 510 7.90 -9.14 15.33
C GLU A 510 9.34 -9.11 15.87
N SER A 511 9.49 -9.26 17.19
CA SER A 511 10.79 -9.40 17.85
C SER A 511 11.37 -10.80 17.65
#